data_8f23a691a634a5e6185f448d65b4ce1a
#
_entry.id   8f23a691a634a5e6185f448d65b4ce1a
#
_cell.length_a   1.000
_cell.length_b   1.000
_cell.length_c   1.000
_cell.angle_alpha   90.00
_cell.angle_beta   90.00
_cell.angle_gamma   90.00
#
_symmetry.space_group_name_H-M   'P 1'
#
loop_
_entity.id
_entity.type
_entity.pdbx_description
1 polymer ?
#
loop_
_entity_poly.entity_id
_entity_poly.type
_entity_poly.pdbx_seq_one_letter_code
_entity_poly.pdbx_strand_id
1 'polypeptide(L)'
;WSSKLIHGGLRYLYQLDFALVHEALAERGRLLTTTAPHLVKAQPFLWPLKHAYERSYSAIGVGMYDALALASSRGHRTVPVQKHLGRKGTRALAPALQTTGLAGSIRFYDARVDDARLVIDLVRTAVGLGALAANRTRVTGFLTDARGHVGGAAITDLETGAVHEVRAERTINATGVWTEATQDLATDAGGLKVLASKGIHIVVPKETIDAETGIFLRTEKSVLFIIPWPRYWVIGTTDTPWSEDVDKPVATAADIDYVLNHANEVLSRPITRDDIIGVYAGLRPLLQPRLKPGRSPEQASSTRVSREHTVTRVAPGLTAIAGGKLTTYRVMARDAVDHALGEGLAHAHPCTTADLPLVGAARYRALAAHAGDIARERGWTLARVTHLLDRYGDEVPTLLATIDDDPDLARPLAAAPAFLRAEVAWAVTHEGAAHIDDVLLRRVRLDIERRDRGLAATGEIAEVMAPLLGWSRADVEAERAAYARRVAEIGAAEAETTDADAVARLSRRV
;
A
#
# COMPACT_ATOMS: atom_id res chain seq x y z
N TRP A 1 -1.34 -2.95 -4.16
CA TRP A 1 0.10 -3.07 -3.90
C TRP A 1 0.80 -1.73 -4.06
N SER A 2 1.69 -1.37 -3.13
CA SER A 2 2.44 -0.11 -3.13
C SER A 2 3.89 -0.35 -2.70
N SER A 3 4.72 0.71 -2.70
CA SER A 3 6.07 0.65 -2.08
C SER A 3 6.02 0.57 -0.55
N LYS A 4 4.83 0.50 0.06
CA LYS A 4 4.60 0.44 1.51
C LYS A 4 5.25 1.60 2.27
N LEU A 5 5.26 2.78 1.63
CA LEU A 5 5.82 4.01 2.18
C LEU A 5 4.75 5.10 2.32
N ILE A 6 4.82 5.81 3.41
CA ILE A 6 4.17 7.09 3.66
C ILE A 6 5.28 8.14 3.63
N HIS A 7 5.34 8.91 2.54
CA HIS A 7 6.48 9.80 2.29
C HIS A 7 6.03 11.18 1.83
N GLY A 8 6.78 12.22 2.19
CA GLY A 8 6.54 13.59 1.75
C GLY A 8 6.93 13.85 0.29
N GLY A 9 7.71 12.94 -0.31
CA GLY A 9 8.11 13.06 -1.71
C GLY A 9 9.31 14.00 -1.91
N LEU A 10 10.42 13.71 -1.28
CA LEU A 10 11.67 14.48 -1.37
C LEU A 10 12.04 14.87 -2.82
N ARG A 11 11.75 14.02 -3.82
CA ARG A 11 12.04 14.32 -5.22
C ARG A 11 11.25 15.51 -5.77
N TYR A 12 10.08 15.84 -5.20
CA TYR A 12 9.25 16.97 -5.67
C TYR A 12 9.81 18.32 -5.23
N LEU A 13 10.67 18.36 -4.23
CA LEU A 13 11.44 19.58 -3.92
C LEU A 13 12.36 20.00 -5.08
N TYR A 14 12.88 19.04 -5.84
CA TYR A 14 13.63 19.35 -7.05
C TYR A 14 12.76 19.89 -8.18
N GLN A 15 11.45 19.68 -8.11
CA GLN A 15 10.46 20.23 -9.03
C GLN A 15 9.84 21.54 -8.50
N LEU A 16 10.31 22.00 -7.32
CA LEU A 16 9.83 23.20 -6.62
C LEU A 16 8.36 23.14 -6.22
N ASP A 17 7.80 21.94 -6.08
CA ASP A 17 6.41 21.71 -5.67
C ASP A 17 6.33 21.67 -4.12
N PHE A 18 6.45 22.82 -3.49
CA PHE A 18 6.46 22.96 -2.04
C PHE A 18 5.09 22.67 -1.42
N ALA A 19 4.02 23.00 -2.12
CA ALA A 19 2.65 22.80 -1.62
C ALA A 19 2.36 21.31 -1.44
N LEU A 20 2.63 20.50 -2.47
CA LEU A 20 2.46 19.04 -2.45
C LEU A 20 3.34 18.36 -1.37
N VAL A 21 4.58 18.84 -1.20
CA VAL A 21 5.48 18.32 -0.17
C VAL A 21 4.99 18.68 1.22
N HIS A 22 4.55 19.92 1.46
CA HIS A 22 4.02 20.37 2.75
C HIS A 22 2.77 19.57 3.15
N GLU A 23 1.83 19.40 2.24
CA GLU A 23 0.62 18.59 2.47
C GLU A 23 0.98 17.15 2.81
N ALA A 24 1.84 16.52 2.01
CA ALA A 24 2.24 15.13 2.24
C ALA A 24 2.98 14.95 3.58
N LEU A 25 3.80 15.93 4.01
CA LEU A 25 4.48 15.88 5.30
C LEU A 25 3.52 16.09 6.47
N ALA A 26 2.49 16.94 6.32
CA ALA A 26 1.44 17.10 7.31
C ALA A 26 0.66 15.80 7.53
N GLU A 27 0.24 15.15 6.44
CA GLU A 27 -0.50 13.88 6.51
C GLU A 27 0.38 12.74 7.02
N ARG A 28 1.67 12.67 6.64
CA ARG A 28 2.62 11.73 7.24
C ARG A 28 2.72 11.92 8.75
N GLY A 29 2.80 13.16 9.20
CA GLY A 29 2.83 13.49 10.62
C GLY A 29 1.59 12.98 11.37
N ARG A 30 0.39 13.21 10.82
CA ARG A 30 -0.88 12.70 11.40
C ARG A 30 -0.90 11.18 11.47
N LEU A 31 -0.52 10.50 10.40
CA LEU A 31 -0.46 9.04 10.32
C LEU A 31 0.48 8.45 11.37
N LEU A 32 1.65 9.05 11.59
CA LEU A 32 2.63 8.63 12.60
C LEU A 32 2.16 8.86 14.04
N THR A 33 1.34 9.88 14.29
CA THR A 33 1.06 10.33 15.65
C THR A 33 -0.35 10.05 16.13
N THR A 34 -1.34 10.19 15.28
CA THR A 34 -2.76 10.19 15.64
C THR A 34 -3.55 9.15 14.88
N THR A 35 -3.49 9.18 13.54
CA THR A 35 -4.41 8.42 12.70
C THR A 35 -4.13 6.93 12.72
N ALA A 36 -2.86 6.51 12.57
CA ALA A 36 -2.49 5.09 12.50
C ALA A 36 -1.10 4.78 13.09
N PRO A 37 -0.77 5.19 14.34
CA PRO A 37 0.57 5.02 14.92
C PRO A 37 0.99 3.55 15.09
N HIS A 38 0.05 2.61 15.13
CA HIS A 38 0.31 1.17 15.16
C HIS A 38 0.79 0.65 13.81
N LEU A 39 0.29 1.17 12.68
CA LEU A 39 0.66 0.72 11.33
C LEU A 39 1.81 1.51 10.71
N VAL A 40 1.88 2.82 10.99
CA VAL A 40 2.84 3.72 10.36
C VAL A 40 4.03 3.95 11.27
N LYS A 41 5.21 3.59 10.80
CA LYS A 41 6.47 3.66 11.57
C LYS A 41 7.49 4.54 10.88
N ALA A 42 8.14 5.40 11.64
CA ALA A 42 9.26 6.19 11.12
C ALA A 42 10.37 5.27 10.58
N GLN A 43 10.82 5.54 9.37
CA GLN A 43 11.79 4.72 8.65
C GLN A 43 12.99 5.57 8.23
N PRO A 44 14.19 5.30 8.79
CA PRO A 44 15.42 5.92 8.31
C PRO A 44 15.84 5.37 6.95
N PHE A 45 16.34 6.27 6.11
CA PHE A 45 16.94 5.96 4.81
C PHE A 45 18.31 6.58 4.71
N LEU A 46 19.27 5.86 4.13
CA LEU A 46 20.53 6.38 3.68
C LEU A 46 20.42 6.75 2.20
N TRP A 47 20.86 7.94 1.88
CA TRP A 47 21.13 8.36 0.51
C TRP A 47 22.65 8.37 0.31
N PRO A 48 23.24 7.34 -0.32
CA PRO A 48 24.66 7.28 -0.60
C PRO A 48 25.09 8.41 -1.55
N LEU A 49 26.22 9.05 -1.25
CA LEU A 49 26.82 10.11 -2.04
C LEU A 49 28.11 9.59 -2.68
N LYS A 50 28.24 9.77 -4.00
CA LYS A 50 29.43 9.36 -4.76
C LYS A 50 30.52 10.44 -4.72
N HIS A 51 30.11 11.71 -4.67
CA HIS A 51 31.04 12.84 -4.71
C HIS A 51 30.85 13.78 -3.52
N ALA A 52 31.93 14.42 -3.06
CA ALA A 52 31.88 15.31 -1.90
C ALA A 52 30.99 16.55 -2.13
N TYR A 53 30.93 17.07 -3.37
CA TYR A 53 30.11 18.23 -3.72
C TYR A 53 28.60 17.93 -3.66
N GLU A 54 28.19 16.68 -3.85
CA GLU A 54 26.79 16.27 -3.73
C GLU A 54 26.26 16.51 -2.31
N ARG A 55 27.15 16.50 -1.31
CA ARG A 55 26.78 16.72 0.09
C ARG A 55 26.12 18.08 0.30
N SER A 56 26.66 19.14 -0.26
CA SER A 56 26.13 20.51 -0.07
C SER A 56 24.77 20.67 -0.76
N TYR A 57 24.66 20.21 -1.99
CA TYR A 57 23.42 20.30 -2.76
C TYR A 57 22.31 19.45 -2.12
N SER A 58 22.60 18.20 -1.79
CA SER A 58 21.62 17.30 -1.16
C SER A 58 21.24 17.73 0.25
N ALA A 59 22.18 18.39 0.99
CA ALA A 59 21.93 18.96 2.30
C ALA A 59 20.85 20.04 2.28
N ILE A 60 20.90 20.92 1.29
CA ILE A 60 19.88 21.97 1.12
C ILE A 60 18.51 21.35 0.89
N GLY A 61 18.39 20.38 -0.03
CA GLY A 61 17.15 19.71 -0.33
C GLY A 61 16.54 18.96 0.87
N VAL A 62 17.36 18.14 1.57
CA VAL A 62 16.89 17.40 2.74
C VAL A 62 16.69 18.32 3.95
N GLY A 63 17.49 19.38 4.11
CA GLY A 63 17.27 20.40 5.15
C GLY A 63 15.96 21.15 4.98
N MET A 64 15.61 21.49 3.74
CA MET A 64 14.33 22.08 3.38
C MET A 64 13.17 21.11 3.65
N TYR A 65 13.36 19.81 3.37
CA TYR A 65 12.38 18.77 3.68
C TYR A 65 12.09 18.67 5.18
N ASP A 66 13.12 18.73 6.03
CA ASP A 66 12.96 18.72 7.49
C ASP A 66 12.30 20.01 8.00
N ALA A 67 12.65 21.17 7.43
CA ALA A 67 12.02 22.45 7.77
C ALA A 67 10.53 22.46 7.42
N LEU A 68 10.16 21.97 6.24
CA LEU A 68 8.76 21.81 5.84
C LEU A 68 8.03 20.80 6.73
N ALA A 69 8.68 19.70 7.12
CA ALA A 69 8.09 18.71 8.05
C ALA A 69 7.80 19.33 9.43
N LEU A 70 8.70 20.18 9.94
CA LEU A 70 8.50 20.89 11.20
C LEU A 70 7.39 21.92 11.10
N ALA A 71 7.33 22.69 10.02
CA ALA A 71 6.29 23.69 9.77
C ALA A 71 4.91 23.04 9.63
N SER A 72 4.82 21.93 8.89
CA SER A 72 3.56 21.21 8.66
C SER A 72 2.98 20.57 9.92
N SER A 73 3.80 20.27 10.93
CA SER A 73 3.39 19.67 12.21
C SER A 73 3.32 20.66 13.37
N ARG A 74 3.12 21.95 13.08
CA ARG A 74 3.01 23.05 14.08
C ARG A 74 4.17 23.09 15.07
N GLY A 75 5.38 22.82 14.58
CA GLY A 75 6.60 22.83 15.40
C GLY A 75 6.89 21.51 16.15
N HIS A 76 6.03 20.49 16.06
CA HIS A 76 6.27 19.20 16.67
C HIS A 76 7.03 18.27 15.72
N ARG A 77 8.11 17.66 16.19
CA ARG A 77 8.88 16.71 15.41
C ARG A 77 8.21 15.34 15.45
N THR A 78 7.80 14.84 14.29
CA THR A 78 7.21 13.51 14.13
C THR A 78 8.24 12.44 13.75
N VAL A 79 9.39 12.87 13.21
CA VAL A 79 10.54 12.02 12.86
C VAL A 79 11.86 12.72 13.25
N PRO A 80 12.95 11.97 13.47
CA PRO A 80 14.27 12.58 13.74
C PRO A 80 14.77 13.42 12.57
N VAL A 81 15.63 14.41 12.87
CA VAL A 81 16.28 15.26 11.87
C VAL A 81 17.29 14.47 11.05
N GLN A 82 17.49 14.89 9.83
CA GLN A 82 18.56 14.37 8.97
C GLN A 82 19.94 14.43 9.63
N LYS A 83 20.82 13.54 9.19
CA LYS A 83 22.20 13.52 9.64
C LYS A 83 23.15 13.22 8.48
N HIS A 84 24.20 14.05 8.33
CA HIS A 84 25.29 13.78 7.40
C HIS A 84 26.25 12.78 8.01
N LEU A 85 26.57 11.74 7.28
CA LEU A 85 27.48 10.68 7.68
C LEU A 85 28.67 10.64 6.73
N GLY A 86 29.87 10.54 7.31
CA GLY A 86 31.06 10.18 6.55
C GLY A 86 31.07 8.70 6.19
N ARG A 87 32.05 8.25 5.42
CA ARG A 87 32.18 6.85 4.99
C ARG A 87 32.09 5.85 6.15
N LYS A 88 32.79 6.12 7.27
CA LYS A 88 32.75 5.24 8.47
C LYS A 88 31.35 5.13 9.07
N GLY A 89 30.64 6.25 9.22
CA GLY A 89 29.29 6.26 9.76
C GLY A 89 28.26 5.62 8.82
N THR A 90 28.42 5.78 7.51
CA THR A 90 27.58 5.11 6.50
C THR A 90 27.73 3.59 6.58
N ARG A 91 28.99 3.10 6.64
CA ARG A 91 29.28 1.67 6.76
C ARG A 91 28.80 1.06 8.07
N ALA A 92 28.81 1.81 9.15
CA ALA A 92 28.29 1.32 10.43
C ALA A 92 26.78 1.04 10.39
N LEU A 93 26.00 1.78 9.59
CA LEU A 93 24.55 1.59 9.44
C LEU A 93 24.16 0.67 8.27
N ALA A 94 25.02 0.52 7.28
CA ALA A 94 24.79 -0.33 6.12
C ALA A 94 26.13 -0.93 5.64
N PRO A 95 26.63 -1.98 6.33
CA PRO A 95 27.84 -2.70 5.93
C PRO A 95 27.75 -3.29 4.52
N ALA A 96 26.54 -3.63 4.08
CA ALA A 96 26.28 -4.17 2.74
C ALA A 96 26.51 -3.16 1.60
N LEU A 97 26.69 -1.87 1.86
CA LEU A 97 26.97 -0.91 0.80
C LEU A 97 28.39 -1.04 0.25
N GLN A 98 28.52 -0.94 -1.07
CA GLN A 98 29.83 -0.85 -1.73
C GLN A 98 30.61 0.39 -1.22
N THR A 99 31.87 0.23 -0.99
CA THR A 99 32.74 1.29 -0.48
C THR A 99 33.46 2.06 -1.60
N THR A 100 33.59 1.46 -2.78
CA THR A 100 34.22 2.10 -3.94
C THR A 100 33.38 3.28 -4.40
N GLY A 101 34.00 4.45 -4.49
CA GLY A 101 33.30 5.69 -4.87
C GLY A 101 32.36 6.28 -3.82
N LEU A 102 32.27 5.69 -2.62
CA LEU A 102 31.41 6.20 -1.55
C LEU A 102 32.10 7.37 -0.80
N ALA A 103 31.54 8.58 -0.91
CA ALA A 103 32.00 9.74 -0.16
C ALA A 103 31.35 9.86 1.24
N GLY A 104 30.20 9.25 1.42
CA GLY A 104 29.40 9.29 2.64
C GLY A 104 27.91 9.13 2.32
N SER A 105 27.04 9.54 3.23
CA SER A 105 25.58 9.51 3.00
C SER A 105 24.86 10.61 3.76
N ILE A 106 23.62 10.87 3.37
CA ILE A 106 22.66 11.62 4.18
C ILE A 106 21.65 10.62 4.72
N ARG A 107 21.49 10.55 6.04
CA ARG A 107 20.39 9.83 6.67
C ARG A 107 19.21 10.78 6.83
N PHE A 108 18.09 10.44 6.22
CA PHE A 108 16.81 11.16 6.36
C PHE A 108 15.70 10.18 6.77
N TYR A 109 14.53 10.71 7.07
CA TYR A 109 13.42 9.92 7.54
C TYR A 109 12.17 10.14 6.72
N ASP A 110 11.52 9.03 6.37
CA ASP A 110 10.13 8.97 5.95
C ASP A 110 9.38 7.98 6.84
N ALA A 111 8.30 7.36 6.38
CA ALA A 111 7.62 6.34 7.15
C ALA A 111 7.29 5.13 6.25
N ARG A 112 7.26 3.95 6.86
CA ARG A 112 6.74 2.73 6.24
C ARG A 112 5.37 2.40 6.81
N VAL A 113 4.56 1.67 6.03
CA VAL A 113 3.21 1.28 6.39
C VAL A 113 2.87 -0.11 5.86
N ASP A 114 2.09 -0.87 6.61
CA ASP A 114 1.32 -1.97 6.05
C ASP A 114 0.13 -1.39 5.29
N ASP A 115 0.27 -1.24 3.96
CA ASP A 115 -0.71 -0.60 3.11
C ASP A 115 -2.05 -1.33 3.05
N ALA A 116 -2.04 -2.67 3.07
CA ALA A 116 -3.26 -3.46 3.10
C ALA A 116 -3.99 -3.30 4.45
N ARG A 117 -3.25 -3.38 5.57
CA ARG A 117 -3.82 -3.14 6.91
C ARG A 117 -4.41 -1.74 7.02
N LEU A 118 -3.70 -0.72 6.54
CA LEU A 118 -4.20 0.67 6.56
C LEU A 118 -5.55 0.79 5.85
N VAL A 119 -5.73 0.15 4.70
CA VAL A 119 -7.01 0.17 3.96
C VAL A 119 -8.09 -0.59 4.74
N ILE A 120 -7.78 -1.74 5.31
CA ILE A 120 -8.72 -2.52 6.13
C ILE A 120 -9.19 -1.69 7.33
N ASP A 121 -8.27 -1.05 8.05
CA ASP A 121 -8.60 -0.25 9.22
C ASP A 121 -9.38 1.02 8.86
N LEU A 122 -9.15 1.60 7.67
CA LEU A 122 -9.97 2.68 7.12
C LEU A 122 -11.41 2.22 6.88
N VAL A 123 -11.60 1.07 6.21
CA VAL A 123 -12.93 0.51 5.95
C VAL A 123 -13.63 0.17 7.27
N ARG A 124 -12.94 -0.48 8.20
CA ARG A 124 -13.50 -0.82 9.52
C ARG A 124 -13.88 0.41 10.34
N THR A 125 -13.05 1.45 10.28
CA THR A 125 -13.37 2.74 10.92
C THR A 125 -14.61 3.36 10.32
N ALA A 126 -14.75 3.35 8.99
CA ALA A 126 -15.93 3.86 8.30
C ALA A 126 -17.19 3.06 8.68
N VAL A 127 -17.10 1.73 8.74
CA VAL A 127 -18.21 0.86 9.18
C VAL A 127 -18.59 1.16 10.63
N GLY A 128 -17.61 1.35 11.53
CA GLY A 128 -17.84 1.75 12.91
C GLY A 128 -18.52 3.13 13.05
N LEU A 129 -18.43 3.96 12.03
CA LEU A 129 -19.13 5.26 11.93
C LEU A 129 -20.46 5.18 11.18
N GLY A 130 -20.93 4.00 10.83
CA GLY A 130 -22.23 3.77 10.20
C GLY A 130 -22.21 3.61 8.68
N ALA A 131 -21.04 3.55 8.04
CA ALA A 131 -20.97 3.23 6.61
C ALA A 131 -21.26 1.75 6.35
N LEU A 132 -21.82 1.45 5.18
CA LEU A 132 -21.93 0.09 4.66
C LEU A 132 -20.75 -0.16 3.71
N ALA A 133 -20.05 -1.25 3.88
CA ALA A 133 -18.95 -1.68 3.01
C ALA A 133 -19.23 -3.08 2.48
N ALA A 134 -19.15 -3.25 1.16
CA ALA A 134 -19.30 -4.54 0.50
C ALA A 134 -18.06 -4.79 -0.36
N ASN A 135 -17.33 -5.86 -0.04
CA ASN A 135 -16.31 -6.41 -0.93
C ASN A 135 -16.96 -7.34 -1.96
N ARG A 136 -16.19 -7.82 -2.94
CA ARG A 136 -16.70 -8.72 -3.99
C ARG A 136 -17.97 -8.19 -4.70
N THR A 137 -18.07 -6.86 -4.78
CA THR A 137 -19.23 -6.19 -5.36
C THR A 137 -18.75 -5.26 -6.47
N ARG A 138 -19.24 -5.47 -7.68
CA ARG A 138 -18.86 -4.71 -8.89
C ARG A 138 -19.96 -3.74 -9.27
N VAL A 139 -19.62 -2.48 -9.51
CA VAL A 139 -20.51 -1.54 -10.19
C VAL A 139 -20.62 -1.93 -11.66
N THR A 140 -21.84 -2.19 -12.13
CA THR A 140 -22.14 -2.63 -13.49
C THR A 140 -22.94 -1.61 -14.29
N GLY A 141 -23.39 -0.52 -13.64
CA GLY A 141 -24.11 0.58 -14.27
C GLY A 141 -24.46 1.66 -13.28
N PHE A 142 -25.03 2.74 -13.78
CA PHE A 142 -25.57 3.83 -12.95
C PHE A 142 -27.08 3.96 -13.16
N LEU A 143 -27.78 4.33 -12.08
CA LEU A 143 -29.20 4.64 -12.11
C LEU A 143 -29.36 6.11 -12.50
N THR A 144 -29.88 6.36 -13.69
CA THR A 144 -30.04 7.72 -14.22
C THR A 144 -31.50 8.08 -14.38
N ASP A 145 -31.87 9.32 -14.08
CA ASP A 145 -33.19 9.86 -14.37
C ASP A 145 -33.30 10.38 -15.83
N ALA A 146 -34.49 10.82 -16.26
CA ALA A 146 -34.74 11.34 -17.59
C ALA A 146 -33.92 12.62 -17.95
N ARG A 147 -33.31 13.26 -16.96
CA ARG A 147 -32.45 14.46 -17.12
C ARG A 147 -30.96 14.11 -17.13
N GLY A 148 -30.62 12.80 -17.08
CA GLY A 148 -29.24 12.33 -16.99
C GLY A 148 -28.60 12.50 -15.61
N HIS A 149 -29.39 12.74 -14.56
CA HIS A 149 -28.88 12.82 -13.18
C HIS A 149 -28.67 11.42 -12.63
N VAL A 150 -27.47 11.14 -12.11
CA VAL A 150 -27.10 9.88 -11.46
C VAL A 150 -27.68 9.88 -10.04
N GLY A 151 -28.60 8.97 -9.78
CA GLY A 151 -29.27 8.76 -8.49
C GLY A 151 -28.89 7.45 -7.81
N GLY A 152 -27.75 6.87 -8.16
CA GLY A 152 -27.26 5.61 -7.58
C GLY A 152 -26.53 4.74 -8.58
N ALA A 153 -26.32 3.48 -8.23
CA ALA A 153 -25.60 2.51 -9.04
C ALA A 153 -26.27 1.12 -9.04
N ALA A 154 -26.18 0.42 -10.16
CA ALA A 154 -26.41 -1.01 -10.25
C ALA A 154 -25.12 -1.74 -9.87
N ILE A 155 -25.22 -2.71 -8.99
CA ILE A 155 -24.09 -3.48 -8.49
C ILE A 155 -24.37 -4.98 -8.66
N THR A 156 -23.31 -5.74 -8.92
CA THR A 156 -23.38 -7.20 -8.98
C THR A 156 -22.56 -7.79 -7.83
N ASP A 157 -23.18 -8.63 -7.03
CA ASP A 157 -22.50 -9.50 -6.08
C ASP A 157 -21.75 -10.58 -6.85
N LEU A 158 -20.44 -10.62 -6.73
CA LEU A 158 -19.59 -11.57 -7.47
C LEU A 158 -19.60 -12.97 -6.88
N GLU A 159 -20.11 -13.16 -5.66
CA GLU A 159 -20.28 -14.50 -5.04
C GLU A 159 -21.52 -15.21 -5.55
N THR A 160 -22.62 -14.47 -5.67
CA THR A 160 -23.93 -15.03 -6.02
C THR A 160 -24.35 -14.73 -7.46
N GLY A 161 -23.75 -13.74 -8.11
CA GLY A 161 -24.19 -13.19 -9.39
C GLY A 161 -25.45 -12.31 -9.28
N ALA A 162 -25.98 -12.07 -8.08
CA ALA A 162 -27.16 -11.25 -7.89
C ALA A 162 -26.89 -9.79 -8.21
N VAL A 163 -27.86 -9.14 -8.87
CA VAL A 163 -27.81 -7.72 -9.20
C VAL A 163 -28.70 -6.93 -8.25
N HIS A 164 -28.18 -5.83 -7.72
CA HIS A 164 -28.89 -4.96 -6.80
C HIS A 164 -28.81 -3.51 -7.25
N GLU A 165 -29.83 -2.72 -6.94
CA GLU A 165 -29.83 -1.28 -7.11
C GLU A 165 -29.54 -0.60 -5.77
N VAL A 166 -28.53 0.27 -5.76
CA VAL A 166 -28.20 1.13 -4.62
C VAL A 166 -28.55 2.57 -4.99
N ARG A 167 -29.53 3.15 -4.33
CA ARG A 167 -29.94 4.55 -4.55
C ARG A 167 -29.15 5.47 -3.66
N ALA A 168 -28.70 6.59 -4.22
CA ALA A 168 -27.93 7.60 -3.53
C ALA A 168 -28.16 8.99 -4.15
N GLU A 169 -28.20 10.02 -3.33
CA GLU A 169 -28.30 11.41 -3.83
C GLU A 169 -27.04 11.86 -4.54
N ARG A 170 -25.88 11.29 -4.16
CA ARG A 170 -24.57 11.62 -4.70
C ARG A 170 -23.73 10.35 -4.79
N THR A 171 -23.02 10.21 -5.88
CA THR A 171 -22.11 9.08 -6.13
C THR A 171 -20.70 9.62 -6.36
N ILE A 172 -19.70 8.95 -5.77
CA ILE A 172 -18.29 9.27 -5.97
C ILE A 172 -17.61 8.06 -6.59
N ASN A 173 -17.05 8.24 -7.80
CA ASN A 173 -16.17 7.28 -8.43
C ASN A 173 -14.73 7.51 -7.94
N ALA A 174 -14.22 6.62 -7.10
CA ALA A 174 -12.85 6.61 -6.58
C ALA A 174 -12.12 5.31 -6.94
N THR A 175 -12.38 4.76 -8.12
CA THR A 175 -11.95 3.43 -8.55
C THR A 175 -10.51 3.36 -9.06
N GLY A 176 -9.72 4.44 -8.95
CA GLY A 176 -8.28 4.43 -9.27
C GLY A 176 -8.00 4.14 -10.74
N VAL A 177 -7.34 3.03 -11.05
CA VAL A 177 -7.02 2.65 -12.45
C VAL A 177 -8.26 2.32 -13.28
N TRP A 178 -9.39 2.03 -12.66
CA TRP A 178 -10.69 1.77 -13.32
C TRP A 178 -11.57 3.03 -13.43
N THR A 179 -11.06 4.23 -13.07
CA THR A 179 -11.87 5.46 -13.06
C THR A 179 -12.49 5.73 -14.43
N GLU A 180 -11.73 5.56 -15.51
CA GLU A 180 -12.21 5.77 -16.90
C GLU A 180 -13.30 4.76 -17.25
N ALA A 181 -13.04 3.48 -17.11
CA ALA A 181 -14.01 2.43 -17.41
C ALA A 181 -15.30 2.54 -16.56
N THR A 182 -15.17 2.98 -15.30
CA THR A 182 -16.34 3.18 -14.42
C THR A 182 -17.17 4.40 -14.84
N GLN A 183 -16.54 5.52 -15.21
CA GLN A 183 -17.28 6.70 -15.62
C GLN A 183 -17.99 6.50 -16.98
N ASP A 184 -17.41 5.70 -17.86
CA ASP A 184 -17.97 5.38 -19.17
C ASP A 184 -19.30 4.59 -19.06
N LEU A 185 -19.56 3.96 -17.90
CA LEU A 185 -20.88 3.37 -17.61
C LEU A 185 -21.99 4.42 -17.42
N ALA A 186 -21.64 5.69 -17.18
CA ALA A 186 -22.60 6.77 -16.94
C ALA A 186 -22.76 7.68 -18.15
N THR A 187 -21.72 7.90 -18.95
CA THR A 187 -21.72 8.89 -20.04
C THR A 187 -20.57 8.68 -21.01
N ASP A 188 -20.83 8.91 -22.30
CA ASP A 188 -19.82 8.93 -23.37
C ASP A 188 -19.14 10.32 -23.50
N ALA A 189 -19.54 11.30 -22.70
CA ALA A 189 -19.07 12.69 -22.82
C ALA A 189 -17.61 12.90 -22.39
N GLY A 190 -16.94 11.83 -21.95
CA GLY A 190 -15.58 11.87 -21.42
C GLY A 190 -15.50 12.36 -19.97
N GLY A 191 -14.30 12.37 -19.40
CA GLY A 191 -14.06 12.73 -17.99
C GLY A 191 -12.58 12.73 -17.67
N LEU A 192 -12.21 12.14 -16.53
CA LEU A 192 -10.80 11.92 -16.17
C LEU A 192 -10.23 10.79 -17.03
N LYS A 193 -9.06 11.04 -17.62
CA LYS A 193 -8.27 10.02 -18.28
C LYS A 193 -7.12 9.57 -17.41
N VAL A 194 -7.03 8.26 -17.19
CA VAL A 194 -6.06 7.63 -16.31
C VAL A 194 -5.08 6.80 -17.13
N LEU A 195 -3.79 7.12 -16.98
CA LEU A 195 -2.70 6.33 -17.52
C LEU A 195 -2.23 5.38 -16.41
N ALA A 196 -2.30 4.09 -16.67
CA ALA A 196 -1.75 3.10 -15.74
C ALA A 196 -0.23 3.01 -15.90
N SER A 197 0.50 3.02 -14.77
CA SER A 197 1.93 2.76 -14.74
C SER A 197 2.24 1.62 -13.78
N LYS A 198 2.89 0.57 -14.30
CA LYS A 198 3.28 -0.59 -13.53
C LYS A 198 4.51 -0.30 -12.67
N GLY A 199 4.44 -0.70 -11.40
CA GLY A 199 5.58 -0.74 -10.49
C GLY A 199 5.68 -2.09 -9.82
N ILE A 200 6.83 -2.75 -9.94
CA ILE A 200 7.07 -4.03 -9.26
C ILE A 200 7.99 -3.87 -8.06
N HIS A 201 7.90 -4.82 -7.15
CA HIS A 201 8.84 -4.97 -6.04
C HIS A 201 9.21 -6.43 -5.90
N ILE A 202 10.46 -6.67 -5.53
CA ILE A 202 10.94 -7.97 -5.07
C ILE A 202 11.10 -7.96 -3.56
N VAL A 203 10.96 -9.14 -2.96
CA VAL A 203 11.12 -9.36 -1.52
C VAL A 203 12.23 -10.38 -1.32
N VAL A 204 13.20 -10.05 -0.45
CA VAL A 204 14.29 -10.95 -0.08
C VAL A 204 14.36 -11.09 1.44
N PRO A 205 14.87 -12.22 1.99
CA PRO A 205 15.02 -12.43 3.43
C PRO A 205 15.82 -11.33 4.11
N LYS A 206 15.59 -11.13 5.42
CA LYS A 206 16.27 -10.07 6.18
C LYS A 206 17.79 -10.22 6.20
N GLU A 207 18.28 -11.44 6.26
CA GLU A 207 19.69 -11.80 6.29
C GLU A 207 20.43 -11.57 4.96
N THR A 208 19.72 -11.33 3.87
CA THR A 208 20.32 -11.10 2.54
C THR A 208 21.12 -9.78 2.49
N ILE A 209 20.68 -8.76 3.24
CA ILE A 209 21.29 -7.44 3.24
C ILE A 209 21.66 -7.04 4.67
N ASP A 210 22.95 -6.89 4.93
CA ASP A 210 23.46 -6.40 6.21
C ASP A 210 23.34 -4.87 6.29
N ALA A 211 22.18 -4.42 6.77
CA ALA A 211 21.92 -3.01 7.02
C ALA A 211 20.82 -2.82 8.08
N GLU A 212 20.95 -1.74 8.88
CA GLU A 212 19.96 -1.34 9.89
C GLU A 212 18.93 -0.35 9.32
N THR A 213 19.26 0.31 8.21
CA THR A 213 18.46 1.39 7.61
C THR A 213 18.07 1.05 6.19
N GLY A 214 17.00 1.67 5.70
CA GLY A 214 16.69 1.64 4.28
C GLY A 214 17.75 2.34 3.43
N ILE A 215 17.79 2.03 2.15
CA ILE A 215 18.69 2.65 1.17
C ILE A 215 17.83 3.30 0.09
N PHE A 216 18.11 4.54 -0.22
CA PHE A 216 17.48 5.31 -1.28
C PHE A 216 18.47 5.50 -2.43
N LEU A 217 18.07 5.11 -3.63
CA LEU A 217 18.88 5.18 -4.84
C LEU A 217 18.17 6.02 -5.90
N ARG A 218 18.94 6.81 -6.62
CA ARG A 218 18.47 7.45 -7.86
C ARG A 218 18.87 6.57 -9.03
N THR A 219 17.88 6.19 -9.83
CA THR A 219 18.10 5.52 -11.11
C THR A 219 18.01 6.54 -12.25
N GLU A 220 18.34 6.14 -13.46
CA GLU A 220 18.23 7.01 -14.66
C GLU A 220 16.81 7.51 -14.89
N LYS A 221 15.81 6.67 -14.61
CA LYS A 221 14.39 6.94 -14.91
C LYS A 221 13.58 7.31 -13.67
N SER A 222 14.00 6.87 -12.47
CA SER A 222 13.16 6.98 -11.26
C SER A 222 14.02 6.96 -9.99
N VAL A 223 13.45 6.42 -8.93
CA VAL A 223 14.09 6.12 -7.66
C VAL A 223 13.83 4.67 -7.28
N LEU A 224 14.80 4.03 -6.67
CA LEU A 224 14.66 2.69 -6.13
C LEU A 224 14.91 2.74 -4.62
N PHE A 225 14.10 2.03 -3.87
CA PHE A 225 14.22 1.89 -2.44
C PHE A 225 14.55 0.46 -2.07
N ILE A 226 15.42 0.28 -1.10
CA ILE A 226 15.64 -0.97 -0.36
C ILE A 226 15.08 -0.72 1.04
N ILE A 227 13.92 -1.28 1.35
CA ILE A 227 13.12 -0.92 2.53
C ILE A 227 13.16 -2.08 3.53
N PRO A 228 13.68 -1.86 4.76
CA PRO A 228 13.71 -2.91 5.76
C PRO A 228 12.33 -3.15 6.38
N TRP A 229 11.96 -4.42 6.45
CA TRP A 229 10.85 -4.94 7.25
C TRP A 229 11.39 -5.88 8.33
N PRO A 230 10.63 -6.24 9.34
CA PRO A 230 11.14 -7.07 10.43
C PRO A 230 11.80 -8.39 9.99
N ARG A 231 11.23 -9.04 8.96
CA ARG A 231 11.66 -10.36 8.49
C ARG A 231 12.24 -10.40 7.08
N TYR A 232 12.18 -9.27 6.33
CA TYR A 232 12.57 -9.24 4.92
C TYR A 232 12.93 -7.81 4.48
N TRP A 233 13.36 -7.69 3.26
CA TRP A 233 13.53 -6.42 2.55
C TRP A 233 12.55 -6.34 1.39
N VAL A 234 11.99 -5.16 1.18
CA VAL A 234 11.21 -4.82 -0.01
C VAL A 234 12.06 -3.92 -0.90
N ILE A 235 12.31 -4.36 -2.13
CA ILE A 235 13.17 -3.65 -3.08
C ILE A 235 12.35 -3.27 -4.31
N GLY A 236 12.36 -2.02 -4.70
CA GLY A 236 11.60 -1.47 -5.82
C GLY A 236 11.66 0.05 -5.88
N THR A 237 11.25 0.63 -6.97
CA THR A 237 10.22 0.11 -7.89
C THR A 237 10.59 0.41 -9.34
N THR A 238 9.98 -0.30 -10.27
CA THR A 238 9.94 0.08 -11.69
C THR A 238 8.92 1.20 -11.92
N ASP A 239 8.94 1.81 -13.07
CA ASP A 239 7.94 2.79 -13.53
C ASP A 239 7.78 2.66 -15.04
N THR A 240 6.94 1.68 -15.46
CA THR A 240 6.72 1.31 -16.86
C THR A 240 5.26 1.57 -17.25
N PRO A 241 4.97 2.16 -18.44
CA PRO A 241 3.61 2.28 -18.93
C PRO A 241 2.94 0.91 -18.97
N TRP A 242 1.65 0.88 -18.67
CA TRP A 242 0.85 -0.33 -18.72
C TRP A 242 -0.31 -0.17 -19.67
N SER A 243 -0.35 -1.01 -20.71
CA SER A 243 -1.38 -1.02 -21.75
C SER A 243 -2.24 -2.28 -21.75
N GLU A 244 -1.91 -3.24 -20.89
CA GLU A 244 -2.62 -4.51 -20.78
C GLU A 244 -3.83 -4.39 -19.83
N ASP A 245 -4.52 -5.51 -19.63
CA ASP A 245 -5.66 -5.61 -18.71
C ASP A 245 -5.30 -5.10 -17.30
N VAL A 246 -5.98 -4.05 -16.85
CA VAL A 246 -5.74 -3.42 -15.54
C VAL A 246 -6.12 -4.32 -14.36
N ASP A 247 -6.88 -5.38 -14.58
CA ASP A 247 -7.22 -6.38 -13.57
C ASP A 247 -6.08 -7.38 -13.32
N LYS A 248 -5.07 -7.42 -14.21
CA LYS A 248 -4.02 -8.44 -14.22
C LYS A 248 -2.59 -7.90 -14.11
N PRO A 249 -2.31 -6.90 -13.24
CA PRO A 249 -0.93 -6.44 -13.11
C PRO A 249 -0.03 -7.57 -12.59
N VAL A 250 1.06 -7.82 -13.30
CA VAL A 250 2.03 -8.86 -12.98
C VAL A 250 3.43 -8.40 -13.33
N ALA A 251 4.43 -8.89 -12.61
CA ALA A 251 5.84 -8.66 -12.91
C ALA A 251 6.29 -9.62 -14.02
N THR A 252 7.22 -9.16 -14.85
CA THR A 252 7.92 -9.99 -15.84
C THR A 252 9.34 -10.32 -15.38
N ALA A 253 9.99 -11.27 -16.05
CA ALA A 253 11.40 -11.55 -15.84
C ALA A 253 12.27 -10.29 -16.07
N ALA A 254 11.94 -9.49 -17.07
CA ALA A 254 12.64 -8.24 -17.37
C ALA A 254 12.50 -7.18 -16.26
N ASP A 255 11.32 -7.08 -15.63
CA ASP A 255 11.13 -6.19 -14.47
C ASP A 255 11.97 -6.62 -13.27
N ILE A 256 12.01 -7.93 -13.01
CA ILE A 256 12.80 -8.50 -11.90
C ILE A 256 14.28 -8.21 -12.12
N ASP A 257 14.81 -8.45 -13.32
CA ASP A 257 16.19 -8.17 -13.66
C ASP A 257 16.53 -6.68 -13.55
N TYR A 258 15.62 -5.80 -13.96
CA TYR A 258 15.79 -4.36 -13.79
C TYR A 258 16.00 -3.98 -12.30
N VAL A 259 15.14 -4.50 -11.41
CA VAL A 259 15.23 -4.21 -9.98
C VAL A 259 16.51 -4.79 -9.37
N LEU A 260 16.87 -6.04 -9.73
CA LEU A 260 18.11 -6.68 -9.27
C LEU A 260 19.35 -5.92 -9.71
N ASN A 261 19.43 -5.53 -10.99
CA ASN A 261 20.57 -4.82 -11.54
C ASN A 261 20.81 -3.50 -10.80
N HIS A 262 19.77 -2.68 -10.61
CA HIS A 262 19.91 -1.40 -9.92
C HIS A 262 20.19 -1.55 -8.42
N ALA A 263 19.63 -2.56 -7.74
CA ALA A 263 19.97 -2.83 -6.35
C ALA A 263 21.46 -3.23 -6.21
N ASN A 264 21.95 -4.06 -7.13
CA ASN A 264 23.30 -4.56 -7.13
C ASN A 264 24.38 -3.51 -7.49
N GLU A 265 24.01 -2.39 -8.10
CA GLU A 265 24.93 -1.26 -8.34
C GLU A 265 25.54 -0.69 -7.05
N VAL A 266 24.88 -0.89 -5.91
CA VAL A 266 25.31 -0.30 -4.64
C VAL A 266 25.60 -1.33 -3.55
N LEU A 267 25.25 -2.58 -3.77
CA LEU A 267 25.46 -3.66 -2.80
C LEU A 267 26.82 -4.33 -3.02
N SER A 268 27.56 -4.58 -1.95
CA SER A 268 28.86 -5.26 -1.98
C SER A 268 28.75 -6.77 -2.31
N ARG A 269 27.63 -7.38 -1.91
CA ARG A 269 27.22 -8.75 -2.28
C ARG A 269 26.00 -8.63 -3.20
N PRO A 270 26.10 -9.12 -4.44
CA PRO A 270 24.96 -9.13 -5.33
C PRO A 270 23.81 -10.00 -4.81
N ILE A 271 22.58 -9.51 -4.96
CA ILE A 271 21.36 -10.28 -4.80
C ILE A 271 21.08 -11.00 -6.12
N THR A 272 20.67 -12.24 -6.05
CA THR A 272 20.32 -13.07 -7.20
C THR A 272 18.83 -13.39 -7.21
N ARG A 273 18.34 -14.02 -8.29
CA ARG A 273 16.96 -14.52 -8.35
C ARG A 273 16.67 -15.56 -7.26
N ASP A 274 17.68 -16.34 -6.86
CA ASP A 274 17.55 -17.35 -5.81
C ASP A 274 17.36 -16.75 -4.41
N ASP A 275 17.72 -15.50 -4.21
CA ASP A 275 17.46 -14.79 -2.95
C ASP A 275 16.00 -14.30 -2.86
N ILE A 276 15.25 -14.25 -3.97
CA ILE A 276 13.89 -13.72 -4.00
C ILE A 276 12.92 -14.70 -3.35
N ILE A 277 12.15 -14.24 -2.38
CA ILE A 277 11.08 -15.00 -1.72
C ILE A 277 9.68 -14.55 -2.11
N GLY A 278 9.55 -13.38 -2.75
CA GLY A 278 8.28 -12.87 -3.23
C GLY A 278 8.46 -11.77 -4.27
N VAL A 279 7.46 -11.66 -5.13
CA VAL A 279 7.37 -10.60 -6.15
C VAL A 279 5.93 -10.09 -6.15
N TYR A 280 5.74 -8.80 -6.34
CA TYR A 280 4.42 -8.24 -6.57
C TYR A 280 4.45 -7.03 -7.50
N ALA A 281 3.37 -6.85 -8.23
CA ALA A 281 3.14 -5.73 -9.13
C ALA A 281 1.91 -4.93 -8.71
N GLY A 282 1.93 -3.62 -8.97
CA GLY A 282 0.78 -2.74 -8.77
C GLY A 282 0.76 -1.64 -9.81
N LEU A 283 -0.43 -1.11 -10.09
CA LEU A 283 -0.63 -0.03 -11.04
C LEU A 283 -0.82 1.31 -10.32
N ARG A 284 -0.18 2.35 -10.83
CA ARG A 284 -0.39 3.74 -10.40
C ARG A 284 -1.40 4.39 -11.32
N PRO A 285 -2.49 4.96 -10.81
CA PRO A 285 -3.43 5.74 -11.60
C PRO A 285 -2.87 7.15 -11.81
N LEU A 286 -2.12 7.34 -12.89
CA LEU A 286 -1.59 8.65 -13.26
C LEU A 286 -2.61 9.41 -14.11
N LEU A 287 -2.85 10.68 -13.79
CA LEU A 287 -3.72 11.51 -14.63
C LEU A 287 -3.00 11.90 -15.92
N GLN A 288 -3.67 11.76 -17.04
CA GLN A 288 -3.15 12.25 -18.29
C GLN A 288 -2.98 13.78 -18.21
N PRO A 289 -1.79 14.33 -18.51
CA PRO A 289 -1.60 15.77 -18.51
C PRO A 289 -2.55 16.42 -19.54
N ARG A 290 -3.17 17.55 -19.17
CA ARG A 290 -3.83 18.40 -20.16
C ARG A 290 -2.78 18.86 -21.16
N LEU A 291 -2.80 18.30 -22.37
CA LEU A 291 -1.83 18.63 -23.40
C LEU A 291 -2.08 20.07 -23.87
N LYS A 292 -1.01 20.85 -23.98
CA LYS A 292 -1.05 22.10 -24.74
C LYS A 292 -1.31 21.76 -26.22
N PRO A 293 -2.10 22.55 -26.95
CA PRO A 293 -2.34 22.30 -28.38
C PRO A 293 -1.03 22.07 -29.13
N GLY A 294 -0.95 20.95 -29.87
CA GLY A 294 0.21 20.61 -30.72
C GLY A 294 1.22 19.61 -30.13
N ARG A 295 0.96 19.00 -28.95
CA ARG A 295 1.80 17.88 -28.44
C ARG A 295 1.02 16.57 -28.43
N SER A 296 1.67 15.47 -28.84
CA SER A 296 1.09 14.12 -28.78
C SER A 296 1.19 13.51 -27.37
N PRO A 297 0.24 12.66 -26.95
CA PRO A 297 0.24 11.96 -25.66
C PRO A 297 1.51 11.12 -25.39
N GLU A 298 2.09 10.57 -26.43
CA GLU A 298 3.28 9.69 -26.38
C GLU A 298 4.56 10.39 -25.89
N GLN A 299 4.59 11.72 -25.90
CA GLN A 299 5.74 12.52 -25.45
C GLN A 299 5.72 12.89 -23.97
N ALA A 300 4.67 12.54 -23.23
CA ALA A 300 4.60 12.75 -21.79
C ALA A 300 5.20 11.54 -21.06
N SER A 301 6.46 11.64 -20.64
CA SER A 301 7.08 10.62 -19.78
C SER A 301 6.29 10.51 -18.47
N SER A 302 5.96 9.31 -18.03
CA SER A 302 5.24 9.01 -16.77
C SER A 302 5.87 9.67 -15.53
N THR A 303 7.18 9.90 -15.56
CA THR A 303 7.94 10.55 -14.48
C THR A 303 7.70 12.06 -14.35
N ARG A 304 7.14 12.71 -15.38
CA ARG A 304 6.81 14.15 -15.39
C ARG A 304 5.32 14.44 -15.16
N VAL A 305 4.48 13.41 -15.09
CA VAL A 305 3.05 13.58 -14.82
C VAL A 305 2.85 14.03 -13.38
N SER A 306 2.04 15.09 -13.17
CA SER A 306 1.69 15.57 -11.84
C SER A 306 1.07 14.43 -11.03
N ARG A 307 1.44 14.37 -9.74
CA ARG A 307 0.83 13.45 -8.77
C ARG A 307 -0.15 14.18 -7.85
N GLU A 308 -0.62 15.33 -8.23
CA GLU A 308 -1.80 15.94 -7.65
C GLU A 308 -3.04 15.11 -8.02
N HIS A 309 -3.98 15.05 -7.12
CA HIS A 309 -5.28 14.47 -7.44
C HIS A 309 -6.15 15.51 -8.18
N THR A 310 -7.10 15.01 -8.93
CA THR A 310 -8.11 15.85 -9.56
C THR A 310 -9.49 15.33 -9.22
N VAL A 311 -10.37 16.23 -8.81
CA VAL A 311 -11.79 15.96 -8.58
C VAL A 311 -12.59 16.68 -9.65
N THR A 312 -13.56 16.00 -10.26
CA THR A 312 -14.40 16.59 -11.30
C THR A 312 -15.81 16.01 -11.27
N ARG A 313 -16.78 16.79 -11.74
CA ARG A 313 -18.13 16.31 -11.99
C ARG A 313 -18.16 15.64 -13.37
N VAL A 314 -18.47 14.34 -13.40
CA VAL A 314 -18.60 13.55 -14.65
C VAL A 314 -20.00 13.70 -15.23
N ALA A 315 -21.01 13.62 -14.38
CA ALA A 315 -22.42 13.86 -14.68
C ALA A 315 -23.10 14.51 -13.49
N PRO A 316 -24.29 15.11 -13.62
CA PRO A 316 -25.04 15.53 -12.45
C PRO A 316 -25.24 14.34 -11.49
N GLY A 317 -24.90 14.51 -10.20
CA GLY A 317 -24.93 13.45 -9.19
C GLY A 317 -23.73 12.51 -9.16
N LEU A 318 -22.81 12.58 -10.13
CA LEU A 318 -21.59 11.76 -10.18
C LEU A 318 -20.32 12.60 -10.17
N THR A 319 -19.51 12.45 -9.13
CA THR A 319 -18.18 13.03 -8.99
C THR A 319 -17.13 11.95 -9.18
N ALA A 320 -16.04 12.23 -9.89
CA ALA A 320 -14.89 11.32 -9.99
C ALA A 320 -13.64 11.96 -9.38
N ILE A 321 -12.79 11.11 -8.80
CA ILE A 321 -11.47 11.47 -8.31
C ILE A 321 -10.43 10.49 -8.84
N ALA A 322 -9.30 11.01 -9.30
CA ALA A 322 -8.15 10.18 -9.67
C ALA A 322 -6.82 10.91 -9.43
N GLY A 323 -5.70 10.18 -9.54
CA GLY A 323 -4.36 10.68 -9.22
C GLY A 323 -4.06 10.62 -7.72
N GLY A 324 -3.15 11.48 -7.27
CA GLY A 324 -2.78 11.60 -5.85
C GLY A 324 -1.81 10.53 -5.34
N LYS A 325 -1.70 10.43 -4.03
CA LYS A 325 -0.80 9.52 -3.31
C LYS A 325 -1.50 8.89 -2.12
N LEU A 326 -1.08 7.68 -1.74
CA LEU A 326 -1.56 7.05 -0.50
C LEU A 326 -1.31 7.94 0.73
N THR A 327 -0.20 8.68 0.79
CA THR A 327 0.09 9.59 1.91
C THR A 327 -1.00 10.64 2.14
N THR A 328 -1.59 11.16 1.07
CA THR A 328 -2.58 12.25 1.10
C THR A 328 -4.02 11.78 0.91
N TYR A 329 -4.28 10.47 1.06
CA TYR A 329 -5.62 9.87 0.84
C TYR A 329 -6.75 10.60 1.55
N ARG A 330 -6.50 11.10 2.79
CA ARG A 330 -7.51 11.81 3.60
C ARG A 330 -7.89 13.15 2.97
N VAL A 331 -6.90 13.89 2.48
CA VAL A 331 -7.14 15.17 1.77
C VAL A 331 -7.89 14.90 0.48
N MET A 332 -7.49 13.89 -0.28
CA MET A 332 -8.19 13.45 -1.49
C MET A 332 -9.66 13.13 -1.20
N ALA A 333 -9.92 12.37 -0.13
CA ALA A 333 -11.28 12.00 0.27
C ALA A 333 -12.10 13.23 0.68
N ARG A 334 -11.51 14.16 1.47
CA ARG A 334 -12.16 15.43 1.82
C ARG A 334 -12.56 16.19 0.56
N ASP A 335 -11.63 16.40 -0.36
CA ASP A 335 -11.86 17.22 -1.55
C ASP A 335 -12.92 16.59 -2.47
N ALA A 336 -12.95 15.24 -2.57
CA ALA A 336 -13.97 14.53 -3.32
C ALA A 336 -15.36 14.65 -2.68
N VAL A 337 -15.45 14.55 -1.35
CA VAL A 337 -16.72 14.69 -0.60
C VAL A 337 -17.21 16.13 -0.65
N ASP A 338 -16.34 17.12 -0.39
CA ASP A 338 -16.70 18.54 -0.44
C ASP A 338 -17.20 18.93 -1.84
N HIS A 339 -16.54 18.44 -2.89
CA HIS A 339 -16.99 18.66 -4.27
C HIS A 339 -18.37 18.01 -4.55
N ALA A 340 -18.58 16.78 -4.08
CA ALA A 340 -19.86 16.08 -4.28
C ALA A 340 -21.01 16.73 -3.50
N LEU A 341 -20.74 17.25 -2.31
CA LEU A 341 -21.71 17.99 -1.49
C LEU A 341 -22.05 19.36 -2.09
N GLY A 342 -21.08 20.02 -2.74
CA GLY A 342 -21.16 21.41 -3.18
C GLY A 342 -20.86 22.39 -2.04
N GLU A 343 -20.50 23.63 -2.39
CA GLU A 343 -19.94 24.62 -1.47
C GLU A 343 -20.83 24.87 -0.22
N GLY A 344 -22.13 24.96 -0.38
CA GLY A 344 -23.04 25.27 0.74
C GLY A 344 -23.07 24.17 1.80
N LEU A 345 -23.20 22.90 1.40
CA LEU A 345 -23.25 21.78 2.32
C LEU A 345 -21.84 21.46 2.88
N ALA A 346 -20.80 21.57 2.07
CA ALA A 346 -19.43 21.38 2.53
C ALA A 346 -19.03 22.40 3.61
N HIS A 347 -19.48 23.65 3.47
CA HIS A 347 -19.28 24.69 4.49
C HIS A 347 -20.06 24.40 5.76
N ALA A 348 -21.31 23.93 5.64
CA ALA A 348 -22.15 23.60 6.79
C ALA A 348 -21.67 22.36 7.57
N HIS A 349 -20.96 21.45 6.88
CA HIS A 349 -20.45 20.20 7.42
C HIS A 349 -18.94 20.04 7.15
N PRO A 350 -18.07 20.79 7.82
CA PRO A 350 -16.64 20.76 7.58
C PRO A 350 -16.04 19.38 7.93
N CYS A 351 -15.05 18.96 7.15
CA CYS A 351 -14.37 17.70 7.37
C CYS A 351 -13.67 17.63 8.73
N THR A 352 -13.97 16.60 9.53
CA THR A 352 -13.42 16.37 10.88
C THR A 352 -12.37 15.26 10.94
N THR A 353 -12.01 14.65 9.80
CA THR A 353 -11.17 13.45 9.76
C THR A 353 -9.70 13.70 10.10
N ALA A 354 -9.26 14.96 10.26
CA ALA A 354 -7.86 15.29 10.50
C ALA A 354 -7.29 14.70 11.81
N ASP A 355 -8.14 14.62 12.81
CA ASP A 355 -7.76 14.16 14.15
C ASP A 355 -8.47 12.84 14.54
N LEU A 356 -9.10 12.17 13.57
CA LEU A 356 -9.79 10.90 13.77
C LEU A 356 -8.77 9.75 13.81
N PRO A 357 -8.65 9.04 14.94
CA PRO A 357 -7.87 7.80 14.98
C PRO A 357 -8.62 6.69 14.24
N LEU A 358 -7.88 5.89 13.47
CA LEU A 358 -8.40 4.65 12.91
C LEU A 358 -8.57 3.58 14.01
N VAL A 359 -9.36 2.56 13.72
CA VAL A 359 -9.47 1.37 14.56
C VAL A 359 -8.07 0.85 14.87
N GLY A 360 -7.81 0.47 16.11
CA GLY A 360 -6.48 0.06 16.56
C GLY A 360 -5.56 1.20 17.04
N ALA A 361 -5.86 2.46 16.73
CA ALA A 361 -4.93 3.58 16.97
C ALA A 361 -5.02 4.23 18.34
N ALA A 362 -6.24 4.40 18.87
CA ALA A 362 -6.52 5.34 19.96
C ALA A 362 -5.70 5.07 21.24
N ARG A 363 -5.59 3.82 21.68
CA ARG A 363 -4.86 3.40 22.89
C ARG A 363 -3.57 2.63 22.60
N TYR A 364 -3.18 2.55 21.31
CA TYR A 364 -2.00 1.79 20.88
C TYR A 364 -0.75 2.09 21.72
N ARG A 365 -0.43 3.38 21.93
CA ARG A 365 0.81 3.77 22.65
C ARG A 365 0.81 3.30 24.10
N ALA A 366 -0.33 3.38 24.77
CA ALA A 366 -0.46 2.89 26.14
C ALA A 366 -0.26 1.37 26.20
N LEU A 367 -0.91 0.62 25.30
CA LEU A 367 -0.73 -0.83 25.23
C LEU A 367 0.69 -1.24 24.83
N ALA A 368 1.30 -0.54 23.89
CA ALA A 368 2.67 -0.80 23.46
C ALA A 368 3.69 -0.61 24.60
N ALA A 369 3.44 0.33 25.52
CA ALA A 369 4.26 0.50 26.71
C ALA A 369 4.19 -0.71 27.68
N HIS A 370 3.10 -1.47 27.63
CA HIS A 370 2.86 -2.68 28.44
C HIS A 370 3.11 -3.99 27.67
N ALA A 371 3.71 -3.93 26.47
CA ALA A 371 3.96 -5.11 25.64
C ALA A 371 4.76 -6.21 26.37
N GLY A 372 5.71 -5.82 27.24
CA GLY A 372 6.50 -6.75 28.05
C GLY A 372 5.68 -7.47 29.12
N ASP A 373 4.67 -6.81 29.69
CA ASP A 373 3.78 -7.42 30.70
C ASP A 373 2.86 -8.44 30.02
N ILE A 374 2.25 -8.08 28.89
CA ILE A 374 1.43 -8.98 28.07
C ILE A 374 2.26 -10.22 27.64
N ALA A 375 3.51 -10.01 27.22
CA ALA A 375 4.39 -11.11 26.83
C ALA A 375 4.64 -12.09 27.99
N ARG A 376 4.87 -11.57 29.19
CA ARG A 376 5.11 -12.36 30.41
C ARG A 376 3.86 -13.13 30.83
N GLU A 377 2.71 -12.48 30.85
CA GLU A 377 1.42 -13.09 31.21
C GLU A 377 1.03 -14.24 30.27
N ARG A 378 1.31 -14.09 28.98
CA ARG A 378 0.98 -15.10 27.96
C ARG A 378 2.07 -16.14 27.71
N GLY A 379 3.24 -16.02 28.33
CA GLY A 379 4.40 -16.87 28.05
C GLY A 379 4.92 -16.70 26.62
N TRP A 380 4.73 -15.51 26.03
CA TRP A 380 5.14 -15.20 24.66
C TRP A 380 6.41 -14.36 24.60
N THR A 381 7.03 -14.33 23.42
CA THR A 381 8.14 -13.40 23.18
C THR A 381 7.62 -11.97 22.98
N LEU A 382 8.43 -10.98 23.38
CA LEU A 382 8.13 -9.58 23.13
C LEU A 382 7.90 -9.30 21.62
N ALA A 383 8.66 -9.97 20.76
CA ALA A 383 8.52 -9.84 19.31
C ALA A 383 7.12 -10.25 18.82
N ARG A 384 6.51 -11.30 19.40
CA ARG A 384 5.14 -11.72 19.06
C ARG A 384 4.11 -10.68 19.49
N VAL A 385 4.21 -10.16 20.72
CA VAL A 385 3.28 -9.14 21.19
C VAL A 385 3.42 -7.84 20.38
N THR A 386 4.65 -7.44 20.08
CA THR A 386 4.92 -6.28 19.21
C THR A 386 4.32 -6.48 17.82
N HIS A 387 4.44 -7.70 17.25
CA HIS A 387 3.81 -8.03 15.97
C HIS A 387 2.29 -7.84 16.02
N LEU A 388 1.62 -8.32 17.06
CA LEU A 388 0.17 -8.15 17.21
C LEU A 388 -0.21 -6.68 17.41
N LEU A 389 0.49 -5.97 18.28
CA LEU A 389 0.26 -4.54 18.54
C LEU A 389 0.49 -3.68 17.30
N ASP A 390 1.51 -3.98 16.50
CA ASP A 390 1.81 -3.25 15.28
C ASP A 390 0.82 -3.54 14.13
N ARG A 391 -0.07 -4.51 14.30
CA ARG A 391 -1.08 -4.91 13.30
C ARG A 391 -2.51 -4.59 13.72
N TYR A 392 -2.82 -4.81 14.99
CA TYR A 392 -4.18 -4.71 15.55
C TYR A 392 -4.32 -3.59 16.57
N GLY A 393 -3.20 -2.97 16.97
CA GLY A 393 -3.19 -1.83 17.86
C GLY A 393 -3.92 -2.09 19.17
N ASP A 394 -4.88 -1.22 19.52
CA ASP A 394 -5.66 -1.34 20.76
C ASP A 394 -6.80 -2.36 20.71
N GLU A 395 -6.93 -3.10 19.60
CA GLU A 395 -7.81 -4.25 19.52
C GLU A 395 -7.15 -5.55 20.04
N VAL A 396 -5.85 -5.56 20.33
CA VAL A 396 -5.13 -6.73 20.86
C VAL A 396 -5.82 -7.34 22.08
N PRO A 397 -6.34 -6.59 23.05
CA PRO A 397 -7.11 -7.18 24.16
C PRO A 397 -8.32 -8.01 23.72
N THR A 398 -9.06 -7.55 22.69
CA THR A 398 -10.20 -8.30 22.13
C THR A 398 -9.72 -9.58 21.42
N LEU A 399 -8.64 -9.48 20.65
CA LEU A 399 -8.03 -10.66 20.01
C LEU A 399 -7.54 -11.67 21.06
N LEU A 400 -6.97 -11.20 22.19
CA LEU A 400 -6.56 -12.07 23.29
C LEU A 400 -7.76 -12.74 23.98
N ALA A 401 -8.88 -12.04 24.15
CA ALA A 401 -10.12 -12.63 24.68
C ALA A 401 -10.65 -13.75 23.76
N THR A 402 -10.60 -13.58 22.44
CA THR A 402 -10.94 -14.64 21.48
C THR A 402 -10.05 -15.88 21.64
N ILE A 403 -8.76 -15.67 21.95
CA ILE A 403 -7.82 -16.78 22.24
C ILE A 403 -8.16 -17.46 23.59
N ASP A 404 -8.63 -16.69 24.56
CA ASP A 404 -9.01 -17.26 25.89
C ASP A 404 -10.27 -18.12 25.77
N ASP A 405 -11.20 -17.76 24.87
CA ASP A 405 -12.39 -18.54 24.55
C ASP A 405 -12.07 -19.81 23.73
N ASP A 406 -11.06 -19.74 22.85
CA ASP A 406 -10.58 -20.90 22.07
C ASP A 406 -9.03 -20.95 22.09
N PRO A 407 -8.44 -21.72 23.02
CA PRO A 407 -7.00 -21.82 23.16
C PRO A 407 -6.24 -22.37 21.93
N ASP A 408 -6.90 -23.09 21.01
CA ASP A 408 -6.28 -23.55 19.77
C ASP A 408 -5.85 -22.37 18.86
N LEU A 409 -6.53 -21.25 18.98
CA LEU A 409 -6.20 -20.02 18.27
C LEU A 409 -4.86 -19.38 18.70
N ALA A 410 -4.34 -19.74 19.88
CA ALA A 410 -3.01 -19.32 20.34
C ALA A 410 -1.86 -19.98 19.56
N ARG A 411 -2.16 -21.08 18.84
CA ARG A 411 -1.14 -21.83 18.11
C ARG A 411 -0.61 -21.01 16.92
N PRO A 412 0.71 -20.97 16.71
CA PRO A 412 1.30 -20.44 15.49
C PRO A 412 0.90 -21.29 14.29
N LEU A 413 0.76 -20.65 13.11
CA LEU A 413 0.65 -21.38 11.85
C LEU A 413 1.94 -22.19 11.62
N ALA A 414 1.81 -23.49 11.37
CA ALA A 414 2.96 -24.38 11.23
C ALA A 414 3.94 -23.93 10.14
N ALA A 415 3.42 -23.53 8.97
CA ALA A 415 4.21 -23.04 7.84
C ALA A 415 4.67 -21.58 8.01
N ALA A 416 4.10 -20.82 8.95
CA ALA A 416 4.39 -19.41 9.16
C ALA A 416 4.30 -19.02 10.64
N PRO A 417 5.23 -19.46 11.50
CA PRO A 417 5.12 -19.36 12.96
C PRO A 417 5.16 -17.92 13.51
N ALA A 418 5.40 -16.94 12.68
CA ALA A 418 5.23 -15.53 13.04
C ALA A 418 3.77 -15.11 13.21
N PHE A 419 2.82 -15.85 12.62
CA PHE A 419 1.39 -15.60 12.65
C PHE A 419 0.67 -16.65 13.51
N LEU A 420 -0.39 -16.22 14.21
CA LEU A 420 -1.25 -17.10 15.00
C LEU A 420 -2.49 -17.52 14.19
N ARG A 421 -3.08 -18.67 14.55
CA ARG A 421 -4.39 -19.08 14.04
C ARG A 421 -5.46 -18.01 14.35
N ALA A 422 -5.36 -17.32 15.47
CA ALA A 422 -6.21 -16.19 15.83
C ALA A 422 -6.21 -15.07 14.80
N GLU A 423 -5.11 -14.81 14.10
CA GLU A 423 -5.05 -13.77 13.07
C GLU A 423 -5.86 -14.18 11.83
N VAL A 424 -5.98 -15.48 11.56
CA VAL A 424 -6.83 -16.02 10.50
C VAL A 424 -8.30 -15.91 10.89
N ALA A 425 -8.65 -16.31 12.11
CA ALA A 425 -10.01 -16.18 12.63
C ALA A 425 -10.46 -14.71 12.65
N TRP A 426 -9.58 -13.80 13.09
CA TRP A 426 -9.81 -12.36 13.10
C TRP A 426 -10.05 -11.80 11.68
N ALA A 427 -9.28 -12.27 10.70
CA ALA A 427 -9.44 -11.89 9.30
C ALA A 427 -10.85 -12.18 8.77
N VAL A 428 -11.46 -13.30 9.19
CA VAL A 428 -12.82 -13.66 8.82
C VAL A 428 -13.85 -12.85 9.62
N THR A 429 -13.75 -12.88 10.93
CA THR A 429 -14.80 -12.36 11.82
C THR A 429 -14.84 -10.83 11.91
N HIS A 430 -13.71 -10.15 11.70
CA HIS A 430 -13.58 -8.71 11.87
C HIS A 430 -13.16 -7.95 10.60
N GLU A 431 -12.58 -8.64 9.62
CA GLU A 431 -11.96 -7.99 8.47
C GLU A 431 -12.54 -8.43 7.12
N GLY A 432 -13.64 -9.20 7.14
CA GLY A 432 -14.40 -9.58 5.96
C GLY A 432 -13.62 -10.45 4.97
N ALA A 433 -12.69 -11.29 5.44
CA ALA A 433 -12.04 -12.28 4.59
C ALA A 433 -13.03 -13.39 4.29
N ALA A 434 -13.31 -13.63 3.00
CA ALA A 434 -14.24 -14.65 2.52
C ALA A 434 -13.52 -15.81 1.84
N HIS A 435 -12.27 -15.63 1.42
CA HIS A 435 -11.48 -16.61 0.67
C HIS A 435 -10.08 -16.76 1.24
N ILE A 436 -9.41 -17.88 0.94
CA ILE A 436 -8.02 -18.13 1.34
C ILE A 436 -7.08 -17.04 0.80
N ASP A 437 -7.31 -16.55 -0.41
CA ASP A 437 -6.49 -15.49 -1.01
C ASP A 437 -6.63 -14.15 -0.28
N ASP A 438 -7.79 -13.84 0.32
CA ASP A 438 -7.96 -12.65 1.16
C ASP A 438 -7.01 -12.67 2.35
N VAL A 439 -6.88 -13.83 2.99
CA VAL A 439 -5.98 -14.02 4.12
C VAL A 439 -4.53 -13.93 3.66
N LEU A 440 -4.13 -14.72 2.66
CA LEU A 440 -2.75 -14.86 2.24
C LEU A 440 -2.17 -13.61 1.58
N LEU A 441 -2.99 -12.85 0.82
CA LEU A 441 -2.52 -11.65 0.11
C LEU A 441 -2.64 -10.37 0.93
N ARG A 442 -3.72 -10.23 1.72
CA ARG A 442 -4.14 -8.92 2.27
C ARG A 442 -4.16 -8.86 3.78
N ARG A 443 -4.22 -10.00 4.49
CA ARG A 443 -4.22 -10.05 5.97
C ARG A 443 -2.84 -10.45 6.47
N VAL A 444 -2.43 -11.70 6.34
CA VAL A 444 -1.12 -12.18 6.79
C VAL A 444 0.01 -12.00 5.78
N ARG A 445 -0.32 -11.84 4.49
CA ARG A 445 0.58 -11.53 3.37
C ARG A 445 1.68 -12.55 3.11
N LEU A 446 1.42 -13.82 3.38
CA LEU A 446 2.36 -14.91 3.09
C LEU A 446 2.64 -15.07 1.60
N ASP A 447 1.75 -14.55 0.72
CA ASP A 447 1.95 -14.52 -0.74
C ASP A 447 3.27 -13.85 -1.15
N ILE A 448 3.74 -12.86 -0.38
CA ILE A 448 5.00 -12.16 -0.66
C ILE A 448 6.11 -12.45 0.36
N GLU A 449 5.80 -13.06 1.49
CA GLU A 449 6.75 -13.33 2.56
C GLU A 449 7.35 -14.74 2.47
N ARG A 450 6.81 -15.59 1.57
CA ARG A 450 7.21 -16.99 1.42
C ARG A 450 7.42 -17.34 -0.05
N ARG A 451 8.45 -18.11 -0.32
CA ARG A 451 8.79 -18.56 -1.69
C ARG A 451 7.67 -19.41 -2.33
N ASP A 452 7.00 -20.23 -1.52
CA ASP A 452 5.83 -21.00 -1.94
C ASP A 452 4.54 -20.16 -1.96
N ARG A 453 4.62 -18.85 -1.77
CA ARG A 453 3.49 -17.92 -1.69
C ARG A 453 2.46 -18.30 -0.63
N GLY A 454 2.88 -19.07 0.40
CA GLY A 454 2.02 -19.52 1.47
C GLY A 454 1.19 -20.77 1.14
N LEU A 455 1.49 -21.50 0.06
CA LEU A 455 0.77 -22.72 -0.29
C LEU A 455 0.78 -23.75 0.84
N ALA A 456 1.90 -23.91 1.54
CA ALA A 456 2.01 -24.82 2.67
C ALA A 456 1.06 -24.48 3.84
N ALA A 457 0.64 -23.21 3.96
CA ALA A 457 -0.28 -22.77 5.02
C ALA A 457 -1.75 -22.93 4.66
N THR A 458 -2.12 -23.19 3.39
CA THR A 458 -3.52 -23.19 2.94
C THR A 458 -4.41 -24.20 3.66
N GLY A 459 -3.87 -25.38 4.01
CA GLY A 459 -4.63 -26.39 4.75
C GLY A 459 -5.05 -25.91 6.13
N GLU A 460 -4.09 -25.40 6.91
CA GLU A 460 -4.33 -24.90 8.26
C GLU A 460 -5.20 -23.63 8.27
N ILE A 461 -5.00 -22.74 7.29
CA ILE A 461 -5.85 -21.55 7.11
C ILE A 461 -7.31 -21.99 6.83
N ALA A 462 -7.51 -22.95 5.92
CA ALA A 462 -8.84 -23.47 5.61
C ALA A 462 -9.49 -24.13 6.84
N GLU A 463 -8.75 -24.86 7.67
CA GLU A 463 -9.26 -25.44 8.91
C GLU A 463 -9.85 -24.38 9.86
N VAL A 464 -9.22 -23.21 9.95
CA VAL A 464 -9.71 -22.09 10.77
C VAL A 464 -10.88 -21.38 10.10
N MET A 465 -10.84 -21.18 8.78
CA MET A 465 -11.88 -20.44 8.05
C MET A 465 -13.18 -21.24 7.89
N ALA A 466 -13.09 -22.54 7.64
CA ALA A 466 -14.23 -23.37 7.27
C ALA A 466 -15.39 -23.33 8.29
N PRO A 467 -15.19 -23.51 9.59
CA PRO A 467 -16.29 -23.43 10.55
C PRO A 467 -16.88 -22.02 10.68
N LEU A 468 -16.09 -20.97 10.45
CA LEU A 468 -16.55 -19.58 10.52
C LEU A 468 -17.37 -19.15 9.31
N LEU A 469 -17.12 -19.76 8.15
CA LEU A 469 -17.78 -19.44 6.89
C LEU A 469 -18.81 -20.50 6.47
N GLY A 470 -18.95 -21.58 7.25
CA GLY A 470 -19.86 -22.67 6.92
C GLY A 470 -19.43 -23.51 5.72
N TRP A 471 -18.13 -23.56 5.43
CA TRP A 471 -17.61 -24.30 4.29
C TRP A 471 -17.75 -25.81 4.48
N SER A 472 -18.20 -26.48 3.45
CA SER A 472 -18.14 -27.93 3.32
C SER A 472 -16.69 -28.38 2.99
N ARG A 473 -16.43 -29.67 3.07
CA ARG A 473 -15.17 -30.25 2.61
C ARG A 473 -14.89 -29.94 1.13
N ALA A 474 -15.92 -29.93 0.29
CA ALA A 474 -15.78 -29.61 -1.12
C ALA A 474 -15.37 -28.15 -1.33
N ASP A 475 -15.91 -27.21 -0.52
CA ASP A 475 -15.55 -25.80 -0.57
C ASP A 475 -14.07 -25.61 -0.17
N VAL A 476 -13.63 -26.27 0.89
CA VAL A 476 -12.21 -26.26 1.32
C VAL A 476 -11.27 -26.74 0.21
N GLU A 477 -11.62 -27.85 -0.47
CA GLU A 477 -10.84 -28.38 -1.57
C GLU A 477 -10.84 -27.40 -2.77
N ALA A 478 -11.98 -26.80 -3.09
CA ALA A 478 -12.12 -25.81 -4.16
C ALA A 478 -11.28 -24.54 -3.91
N GLU A 479 -11.34 -23.98 -2.70
CA GLU A 479 -10.57 -22.82 -2.26
C GLU A 479 -9.06 -23.05 -2.36
N ARG A 480 -8.58 -24.16 -1.82
CA ARG A 480 -7.17 -24.53 -1.90
C ARG A 480 -6.70 -24.73 -3.34
N ALA A 481 -7.51 -25.41 -4.16
CA ALA A 481 -7.21 -25.61 -5.57
C ALA A 481 -7.22 -24.29 -6.36
N ALA A 482 -8.15 -23.39 -6.08
CA ALA A 482 -8.18 -22.06 -6.69
C ALA A 482 -6.94 -21.25 -6.36
N TYR A 483 -6.51 -21.22 -5.09
CA TYR A 483 -5.29 -20.55 -4.69
C TYR A 483 -4.04 -21.17 -5.33
N ALA A 484 -3.95 -22.50 -5.40
CA ALA A 484 -2.83 -23.19 -6.02
C ALA A 484 -2.73 -22.88 -7.53
N ARG A 485 -3.86 -22.87 -8.25
CA ARG A 485 -3.89 -22.42 -9.67
C ARG A 485 -3.37 -21.00 -9.82
N ARG A 486 -3.86 -20.07 -8.99
CA ARG A 486 -3.41 -18.68 -8.98
C ARG A 486 -1.88 -18.58 -8.80
N VAL A 487 -1.30 -19.32 -7.86
CA VAL A 487 0.15 -19.32 -7.62
C VAL A 487 0.92 -19.84 -8.84
N ALA A 488 0.44 -20.92 -9.46
CA ALA A 488 1.05 -21.49 -10.66
C ALA A 488 0.99 -20.49 -11.86
N GLU A 489 -0.16 -19.84 -12.07
CA GLU A 489 -0.33 -18.83 -13.12
C GLU A 489 0.60 -17.64 -12.94
N ILE A 490 0.72 -17.13 -11.71
CA ILE A 490 1.64 -16.03 -11.40
C ILE A 490 3.09 -16.44 -11.63
N GLY A 491 3.49 -17.64 -11.19
CA GLY A 491 4.84 -18.13 -11.42
C GLY A 491 5.17 -18.27 -12.90
N ALA A 492 4.21 -18.76 -13.72
CA ALA A 492 4.37 -18.82 -15.17
C ALA A 492 4.46 -17.42 -15.82
N ALA A 493 3.66 -16.47 -15.35
CA ALA A 493 3.69 -15.10 -15.85
C ALA A 493 5.00 -14.37 -15.51
N GLU A 494 5.55 -14.58 -14.33
CA GLU A 494 6.84 -13.99 -13.88
C GLU A 494 8.06 -14.52 -14.65
N ALA A 495 7.92 -15.64 -15.35
CA ALA A 495 8.95 -16.19 -16.23
C ALA A 495 8.95 -15.54 -17.63
N GLU A 496 7.84 -14.90 -18.02
CA GLU A 496 7.72 -14.23 -19.31
C GLU A 496 8.53 -12.92 -19.34
N THR A 497 8.94 -12.51 -20.55
CA THR A 497 9.76 -11.31 -20.75
C THR A 497 8.95 -10.08 -21.13
N THR A 498 7.73 -10.25 -21.66
CA THR A 498 6.83 -9.16 -22.06
C THR A 498 5.57 -9.13 -21.20
N ASP A 499 4.97 -7.95 -21.07
CA ASP A 499 3.72 -7.78 -20.33
C ASP A 499 2.56 -8.53 -20.99
N ALA A 500 2.47 -8.52 -22.30
CA ALA A 500 1.42 -9.22 -23.06
C ALA A 500 1.49 -10.73 -22.83
N ASP A 501 2.67 -11.35 -22.92
CA ASP A 501 2.85 -12.78 -22.70
C ASP A 501 2.56 -13.14 -21.24
N ALA A 502 2.99 -12.31 -20.29
CA ALA A 502 2.74 -12.51 -18.86
C ALA A 502 1.23 -12.45 -18.53
N VAL A 503 0.50 -11.47 -19.07
CA VAL A 503 -0.96 -11.35 -18.90
C VAL A 503 -1.71 -12.52 -19.51
N ALA A 504 -1.23 -13.06 -20.63
CA ALA A 504 -1.83 -14.22 -21.29
C ALA A 504 -1.77 -15.50 -20.41
N ARG A 505 -0.85 -15.58 -19.45
CA ARG A 505 -0.76 -16.69 -18.46
C ARG A 505 -1.80 -16.60 -17.36
N LEU A 506 -2.42 -15.46 -17.16
CA LEU A 506 -3.35 -15.24 -16.06
C LEU A 506 -4.80 -15.47 -16.51
N SER A 507 -5.52 -16.31 -15.79
CA SER A 507 -6.96 -16.46 -15.92
C SER A 507 -7.68 -15.15 -15.61
N ARG A 508 -8.91 -14.96 -16.12
CA ARG A 508 -9.74 -13.82 -15.68
C ARG A 508 -10.01 -13.96 -14.18
N ARG A 509 -9.69 -12.89 -13.45
CA ARG A 509 -10.09 -12.79 -12.05
C ARG A 509 -11.57 -12.41 -12.00
N VAL A 510 -12.35 -13.23 -11.35
CA VAL A 510 -13.78 -12.96 -11.06
C VAL A 510 -13.86 -11.96 -9.91
#